data_c312af2399e1a64931170cbb04082bd3
#
_entry.id   c312af2399e1a64931170cbb04082bd3
#
_cell.length_a   1.000
_cell.length_b   1.000
_cell.length_c   1.000
_cell.angle_alpha   90.00
_cell.angle_beta   90.00
_cell.angle_gamma   90.00
#
_symmetry.space_group_name_H-M   'P 1'
#
loop_
_entity.id
_entity.type
_entity.pdbx_description
1 polymer ?
#
loop_
_entity_poly.entity_id
_entity_poly.type
_entity_poly.pdbx_seq_one_letter_code
_entity_poly.pdbx_strand_id
1 'polypeptide(L)'
;EWRGAPATVWLEGRPSEAGRLQLVARGSDGEPHDLLPEGFSARSAVHEYGGGAAWVAGGSIWFVNWADQRLHLLAAGGVPVPLTPEPDSPRALRYADMRVSPEGQWIVCVRESHGDDVVNEIVALRAGRPSEPMVLFAGTDFVAQPRFVGAGRLRWIAWDHPNMPWNDTSLYEAAFDEATGRIGD
;
A
#
# COMPACT_ATOMS: atom_id res chain seq x y z
N GLU A 1 -7.38 -13.58 -6.08
CA GLU A 1 -6.78 -14.82 -6.61
C GLU A 1 -5.32 -14.93 -6.18
N TRP A 2 -4.87 -16.11 -5.84
CA TRP A 2 -3.47 -16.45 -5.59
C TRP A 2 -3.08 -17.65 -6.45
N ARG A 3 -1.97 -17.56 -7.17
CA ARG A 3 -1.51 -18.58 -8.14
C ARG A 3 -2.56 -18.98 -9.19
N GLY A 4 -3.40 -18.01 -9.61
CA GLY A 4 -4.43 -18.24 -10.62
C GLY A 4 -5.69 -18.94 -10.13
N ALA A 5 -5.84 -19.15 -8.81
CA ALA A 5 -7.01 -19.76 -8.20
C ALA A 5 -7.61 -18.84 -7.12
N PRO A 6 -8.92 -18.97 -6.82
CA PRO A 6 -9.51 -18.29 -5.67
C PRO A 6 -8.82 -18.70 -4.37
N ALA A 7 -8.48 -17.71 -3.55
CA ALA A 7 -7.86 -17.95 -2.25
C ALA A 7 -8.29 -16.86 -1.25
N THR A 8 -8.34 -17.23 0.04
CA THR A 8 -8.41 -16.26 1.13
C THR A 8 -7.00 -15.89 1.53
N VAL A 9 -6.72 -14.59 1.60
CA VAL A 9 -5.42 -14.07 2.07
C VAL A 9 -5.66 -13.16 3.27
N TRP A 10 -4.83 -13.32 4.31
CA TRP A 10 -4.93 -12.50 5.53
C TRP A 10 -3.54 -12.20 6.09
N LEU A 11 -3.48 -11.20 6.97
CA LEU A 11 -2.32 -10.92 7.81
C LEU A 11 -2.44 -11.69 9.11
N GLU A 12 -1.37 -12.35 9.50
CA GLU A 12 -1.28 -13.14 10.73
C GLU A 12 -0.07 -12.72 11.57
N GLY A 13 -0.31 -12.40 12.84
CA GLY A 13 0.75 -12.12 13.80
C GLY A 13 1.43 -13.41 14.26
N ARG A 14 2.76 -13.40 14.29
CA ARG A 14 3.63 -14.50 14.76
C ARG A 14 4.35 -14.11 16.06
N PRO A 15 3.77 -14.32 17.23
CA PRO A 15 4.39 -13.93 18.50
C PRO A 15 5.75 -14.62 18.73
N SER A 16 5.88 -15.87 18.30
CA SER A 16 7.15 -16.63 18.38
C SER A 16 8.25 -16.09 17.47
N GLU A 17 7.92 -15.20 16.52
CA GLU A 17 8.81 -14.57 15.57
C GLU A 17 8.94 -13.06 15.85
N ALA A 18 9.00 -12.68 17.13
CA ALA A 18 9.08 -11.30 17.60
C ALA A 18 7.93 -10.40 17.07
N GLY A 19 6.74 -10.96 16.87
CA GLY A 19 5.57 -10.23 16.40
C GLY A 19 5.57 -9.94 14.91
N ARG A 20 6.32 -10.69 14.10
CA ARG A 20 6.30 -10.58 12.63
C ARG A 20 4.88 -10.73 12.10
N LEU A 21 4.49 -9.88 11.17
CA LEU A 21 3.24 -10.00 10.43
C LEU A 21 3.50 -10.74 9.12
N GLN A 22 2.94 -11.95 9.04
CA GLN A 22 2.98 -12.81 7.87
C GLN A 22 1.74 -12.63 7.02
N LEU A 23 1.89 -12.63 5.70
CA LEU A 23 0.80 -12.84 4.77
C LEU A 23 0.60 -14.35 4.58
N VAL A 24 -0.61 -14.81 4.81
CA VAL A 24 -0.96 -16.21 4.70
C VAL A 24 -2.07 -16.37 3.66
N ALA A 25 -1.96 -17.36 2.79
CA ALA A 25 -3.01 -17.73 1.84
C ALA A 25 -3.55 -19.13 2.13
N ARG A 26 -4.86 -19.31 1.93
CA ARG A 26 -5.52 -20.62 1.89
C ARG A 26 -6.27 -20.75 0.59
N GLY A 27 -5.85 -21.68 -0.24
CA GLY A 27 -6.47 -22.03 -1.51
C GLY A 27 -7.49 -23.17 -1.40
N SER A 28 -7.74 -23.84 -2.52
CA SER A 28 -8.68 -24.96 -2.61
C SER A 28 -8.18 -26.24 -1.91
N ASP A 29 -6.89 -26.34 -1.60
CA ASP A 29 -6.30 -27.42 -0.80
C ASP A 29 -6.68 -27.35 0.68
N GLY A 30 -7.22 -26.20 1.14
CA GLY A 30 -7.63 -25.96 2.51
C GLY A 30 -6.47 -25.69 3.49
N GLU A 31 -5.22 -25.81 3.05
CA GLU A 31 -4.05 -25.60 3.90
C GLU A 31 -3.57 -24.15 3.89
N PRO A 32 -3.13 -23.62 5.02
CA PRO A 32 -2.53 -22.28 5.07
C PRO A 32 -1.07 -22.32 4.58
N HIS A 33 -0.72 -21.38 3.70
CA HIS A 33 0.62 -21.22 3.15
C HIS A 33 1.17 -19.83 3.48
N ASP A 34 2.35 -19.77 4.06
CA ASP A 34 3.09 -18.53 4.28
C ASP A 34 3.57 -17.97 2.95
N LEU A 35 3.32 -16.68 2.71
CA LEU A 35 3.61 -16.02 1.45
C LEU A 35 4.91 -15.20 1.48
N LEU A 36 5.22 -14.58 2.62
CA LEU A 36 6.45 -13.79 2.76
C LEU A 36 7.62 -14.67 3.19
N PRO A 37 8.77 -14.54 2.54
CA PRO A 37 9.97 -15.22 2.97
C PRO A 37 10.46 -14.70 4.34
N GLU A 38 11.40 -15.44 4.93
CA GLU A 38 12.06 -15.03 6.18
C GLU A 38 12.70 -13.63 6.04
N GLY A 39 12.69 -12.85 7.11
CA GLY A 39 13.20 -11.48 7.14
C GLY A 39 12.22 -10.41 6.67
N PHE A 40 11.07 -10.77 6.09
CA PHE A 40 10.03 -9.81 5.70
C PHE A 40 8.83 -9.85 6.64
N SER A 41 8.25 -8.68 6.90
CA SER A 41 7.07 -8.49 7.74
C SER A 41 6.16 -7.43 7.11
N ALA A 42 4.93 -7.80 6.73
CA ALA A 42 3.99 -6.89 6.10
C ALA A 42 3.35 -5.95 7.13
N ARG A 43 3.99 -4.82 7.39
CA ARG A 43 3.53 -3.84 8.38
C ARG A 43 3.92 -2.42 7.97
N SER A 44 2.99 -1.50 8.06
CA SER A 44 3.19 -0.06 7.87
C SER A 44 3.30 0.67 9.21
N ALA A 45 3.99 1.80 9.21
CA ALA A 45 4.06 2.73 10.33
C ALA A 45 3.44 4.10 10.00
N VAL A 46 2.70 4.22 8.91
CA VAL A 46 1.95 5.44 8.56
C VAL A 46 1.05 5.83 9.74
N HIS A 47 0.96 7.13 10.05
CA HIS A 47 0.21 7.70 11.17
C HIS A 47 0.58 7.07 12.55
N GLU A 48 1.78 6.50 12.70
CA GLU A 48 2.31 5.78 13.87
C GLU A 48 1.58 4.46 14.22
N TYR A 49 0.35 4.25 13.79
CA TYR A 49 -0.43 3.02 14.06
C TYR A 49 -0.60 2.10 12.84
N GLY A 50 -0.13 2.54 11.66
CA GLY A 50 -0.19 1.76 10.43
C GLY A 50 -1.47 2.00 9.62
N GLY A 51 -1.54 1.32 8.50
CA GLY A 51 -2.66 1.29 7.56
C GLY A 51 -2.69 -0.06 6.85
N GLY A 52 -3.39 -0.18 5.73
CA GLY A 52 -3.39 -1.38 4.91
C GLY A 52 -1.98 -1.70 4.42
N ALA A 53 -1.35 -2.72 4.99
CA ALA A 53 0.05 -3.04 4.75
C ALA A 53 0.28 -3.96 3.55
N ALA A 54 -0.77 -4.49 2.93
CA ALA A 54 -0.66 -5.39 1.78
C ALA A 54 -1.87 -5.33 0.86
N TRP A 55 -1.63 -5.67 -0.41
CA TRP A 55 -2.63 -5.87 -1.44
C TRP A 55 -2.26 -7.07 -2.30
N VAL A 56 -3.26 -7.87 -2.69
CA VAL A 56 -3.07 -9.07 -3.54
C VAL A 56 -3.97 -8.96 -4.75
N ALA A 57 -3.39 -9.03 -5.92
CA ALA A 57 -4.12 -9.04 -7.19
C ALA A 57 -3.31 -9.76 -8.28
N GLY A 58 -3.98 -10.43 -9.21
CA GLY A 58 -3.34 -11.05 -10.38
C GLY A 58 -2.18 -12.00 -10.06
N GLY A 59 -2.20 -12.67 -8.90
CA GLY A 59 -1.12 -13.57 -8.48
C GLY A 59 0.13 -12.87 -7.93
N SER A 60 0.08 -11.56 -7.78
CA SER A 60 1.16 -10.74 -7.19
C SER A 60 0.72 -10.18 -5.84
N ILE A 61 1.69 -9.91 -5.00
CA ILE A 61 1.52 -9.28 -3.69
C ILE A 61 2.32 -7.98 -3.66
N TRP A 62 1.67 -6.90 -3.29
CA TRP A 62 2.32 -5.65 -2.92
C TRP A 62 2.20 -5.49 -1.41
N PHE A 63 3.31 -5.22 -0.75
CA PHE A 63 3.31 -5.06 0.70
C PHE A 63 4.35 -4.06 1.16
N VAL A 64 4.09 -3.42 2.29
CA VAL A 64 5.06 -2.56 2.98
C VAL A 64 5.85 -3.43 3.95
N ASN A 65 7.15 -3.45 3.79
CA ASN A 65 8.03 -4.20 4.69
C ASN A 65 8.36 -3.38 5.95
N TRP A 66 8.21 -3.96 7.12
CA TRP A 66 8.41 -3.28 8.40
C TRP A 66 9.81 -2.69 8.59
N ALA A 67 10.83 -3.38 8.12
CA ALA A 67 12.23 -3.02 8.39
C ALA A 67 12.61 -1.70 7.72
N ASP A 68 12.18 -1.50 6.46
CA ASP A 68 12.58 -0.37 5.62
C ASP A 68 11.42 0.59 5.27
N GLN A 69 10.17 0.22 5.63
CA GLN A 69 8.93 0.94 5.29
C GLN A 69 8.71 1.14 3.80
N ARG A 70 9.47 0.46 2.94
CA ARG A 70 9.32 0.52 1.48
C ARG A 70 8.19 -0.37 1.00
N LEU A 71 7.58 0.02 -0.10
CA LEU A 71 6.64 -0.83 -0.82
C LEU A 71 7.43 -1.85 -1.66
N HIS A 72 7.10 -3.13 -1.47
CA HIS A 72 7.71 -4.25 -2.20
C HIS A 72 6.67 -4.96 -3.07
N LEU A 73 7.13 -5.51 -4.18
CA LEU A 73 6.39 -6.45 -5.02
C LEU A 73 6.96 -7.86 -4.82
N LEU A 74 6.09 -8.82 -4.54
CA LEU A 74 6.36 -10.24 -4.60
C LEU A 74 5.49 -10.87 -5.71
N ALA A 75 6.11 -11.16 -6.83
CA ALA A 75 5.48 -11.94 -7.90
C ALA A 75 5.46 -13.44 -7.54
N ALA A 76 4.53 -14.19 -8.13
CA ALA A 76 4.42 -15.63 -7.90
C ALA A 76 5.76 -16.36 -8.15
N GLY A 77 6.27 -17.08 -7.15
CA GLY A 77 7.54 -17.81 -7.22
C GLY A 77 8.81 -16.95 -7.23
N GLY A 78 8.66 -15.62 -7.08
CA GLY A 78 9.78 -14.67 -7.04
C GLY A 78 10.28 -14.38 -5.63
N VAL A 79 11.15 -13.37 -5.55
CA VAL A 79 11.61 -12.76 -4.28
C VAL A 79 11.05 -11.35 -4.19
N PRO A 80 10.85 -10.79 -2.98
CA PRO A 80 10.41 -9.41 -2.83
C PRO A 80 11.38 -8.42 -3.45
N VAL A 81 10.85 -7.52 -4.30
CA VAL A 81 11.60 -6.45 -4.96
C VAL A 81 11.04 -5.10 -4.50
N PRO A 82 11.87 -4.18 -3.97
CA PRO A 82 11.41 -2.85 -3.59
C PRO A 82 11.00 -2.05 -4.82
N LEU A 83 9.82 -1.43 -4.76
CA LEU A 83 9.27 -0.57 -5.83
C LEU A 83 9.54 0.91 -5.60
N THR A 84 9.66 1.33 -4.35
CA THR A 84 9.92 2.71 -3.96
C THR A 84 11.41 2.96 -3.74
N PRO A 85 11.91 4.19 -3.90
CA PRO A 85 13.30 4.52 -3.63
C PRO A 85 13.67 4.26 -2.16
N GLU A 86 14.95 4.13 -1.90
CA GLU A 86 15.48 4.13 -0.54
C GLU A 86 15.44 5.55 0.00
N PRO A 87 14.89 5.78 1.21
CA PRO A 87 14.85 7.11 1.78
C PRO A 87 16.23 7.56 2.28
N ASP A 88 16.47 8.87 2.33
CA ASP A 88 17.74 9.47 2.81
C ASP A 88 18.06 9.15 4.27
N SER A 89 17.05 8.87 5.06
CA SER A 89 17.20 8.38 6.45
C SER A 89 16.21 7.24 6.75
N PRO A 90 16.55 6.35 7.70
CA PRO A 90 15.69 5.22 8.01
C PRO A 90 14.25 5.62 8.31
N ARG A 91 13.29 5.03 7.59
CA ARG A 91 11.85 5.23 7.78
C ARG A 91 11.35 6.68 7.55
N ALA A 92 12.13 7.53 6.90
CA ALA A 92 11.69 8.88 6.53
C ALA A 92 10.55 8.88 5.50
N LEU A 93 10.43 7.81 4.72
CA LEU A 93 9.27 7.58 3.86
C LEU A 93 8.54 6.32 4.33
N ARG A 94 7.22 6.42 4.50
CA ARG A 94 6.36 5.32 4.90
C ARG A 94 5.19 5.21 3.94
N TYR A 95 4.72 4.00 3.67
CA TYR A 95 3.65 3.75 2.71
C TYR A 95 2.55 2.90 3.34
N ALA A 96 1.30 3.10 2.89
CA ALA A 96 0.15 2.32 3.33
C ALA A 96 -0.99 2.33 2.29
N ASP A 97 -1.99 1.48 2.49
CA ASP A 97 -3.28 1.51 1.79
C ASP A 97 -3.18 1.36 0.26
N MET A 98 -2.17 0.62 -0.22
CA MET A 98 -1.94 0.43 -1.66
C MET A 98 -3.13 -0.22 -2.37
N ARG A 99 -3.39 0.25 -3.61
CA ARG A 99 -4.34 -0.33 -4.55
C ARG A 99 -3.79 -0.32 -5.95
N VAL A 100 -3.90 -1.44 -6.62
CA VAL A 100 -3.55 -1.55 -8.03
C VAL A 100 -4.69 -0.98 -8.86
N SER A 101 -4.36 -0.23 -9.89
CA SER A 101 -5.32 0.36 -10.83
C SER A 101 -6.04 -0.73 -11.65
N PRO A 102 -7.22 -0.43 -12.22
CA PRO A 102 -8.02 -1.41 -12.98
C PRO A 102 -7.26 -2.11 -14.11
N GLU A 103 -6.37 -1.42 -14.82
CA GLU A 103 -5.55 -2.01 -15.88
C GLU A 103 -4.24 -2.64 -15.36
N GLY A 104 -3.97 -2.56 -14.07
CA GLY A 104 -2.82 -3.18 -13.42
C GLY A 104 -1.49 -2.47 -13.64
N GLN A 105 -1.48 -1.27 -14.24
CA GLN A 105 -0.25 -0.56 -14.57
C GLN A 105 0.29 0.28 -13.42
N TRP A 106 -0.59 0.75 -12.53
CA TRP A 106 -0.27 1.66 -11.44
C TRP A 106 -0.65 1.10 -10.08
N ILE A 107 0.09 1.56 -9.07
CA ILE A 107 -0.33 1.47 -7.66
C ILE A 107 -0.59 2.88 -7.19
N VAL A 108 -1.70 3.08 -6.51
CA VAL A 108 -1.98 4.27 -5.72
C VAL A 108 -1.92 3.90 -4.25
N CYS A 109 -1.25 4.72 -3.44
CA CYS A 109 -1.10 4.48 -2.00
C CYS A 109 -0.94 5.79 -1.23
N VAL A 110 -1.04 5.70 0.09
CA VAL A 110 -0.61 6.76 1.01
C VAL A 110 0.92 6.74 1.09
N ARG A 111 1.53 7.93 1.04
CA ARG A 111 2.91 8.18 1.44
C ARG A 111 2.92 9.18 2.59
N GLU A 112 3.63 8.87 3.65
CA GLU A 112 3.95 9.77 4.75
C GLU A 112 5.44 10.04 4.72
N SER A 113 5.81 11.33 4.61
CA SER A 113 7.19 11.80 4.56
C SER A 113 7.55 12.50 5.86
N HIS A 114 8.65 12.13 6.47
CA HIS A 114 9.18 12.69 7.71
C HIS A 114 10.41 13.53 7.40
N GLY A 115 10.26 14.86 7.47
CA GLY A 115 11.31 15.87 7.39
C GLY A 115 11.22 16.81 8.59
N ASP A 116 11.30 18.11 8.34
CA ASP A 116 11.03 19.14 9.36
C ASP A 116 9.57 19.08 9.81
N ASP A 117 8.68 18.80 8.85
CA ASP A 117 7.26 18.52 9.08
C ASP A 117 6.90 17.12 8.58
N VAL A 118 5.78 16.56 9.06
CA VAL A 118 5.18 15.34 8.54
C VAL A 118 4.21 15.70 7.43
N VAL A 119 4.42 15.15 6.24
CA VAL A 119 3.56 15.39 5.07
C VAL A 119 2.90 14.09 4.64
N ASN A 120 1.58 14.11 4.53
CA ASN A 120 0.77 12.98 4.05
C ASN A 120 0.24 13.25 2.64
N GLU A 121 0.37 12.27 1.75
CA GLU A 121 0.04 12.40 0.34
C GLU A 121 -0.59 11.12 -0.21
N ILE A 122 -1.41 11.27 -1.25
CA ILE A 122 -1.75 10.17 -2.14
C ILE A 122 -0.76 10.21 -3.31
N VAL A 123 -0.09 9.10 -3.55
CA VAL A 123 0.90 8.97 -4.62
C VAL A 123 0.58 7.81 -5.57
N ALA A 124 1.04 7.93 -6.82
CA ALA A 124 1.02 6.86 -7.81
C ALA A 124 2.43 6.44 -8.20
N LEU A 125 2.64 5.14 -8.43
CA LEU A 125 3.88 4.56 -8.93
C LEU A 125 3.58 3.36 -9.83
N ARG A 126 4.60 2.90 -10.61
CA ARG A 126 4.42 1.73 -11.48
C ARG A 126 4.24 0.44 -10.66
N ALA A 127 3.23 -0.36 -11.01
CA ALA A 127 2.89 -1.57 -10.27
C ALA A 127 3.92 -2.70 -10.43
N GLY A 128 4.59 -2.78 -11.57
CA GLY A 128 5.46 -3.91 -11.90
C GLY A 128 6.97 -3.64 -11.87
N ARG A 129 7.40 -2.42 -11.53
CA ARG A 129 8.83 -2.04 -11.53
C ARG A 129 9.12 -0.87 -10.60
N PRO A 130 10.36 -0.74 -10.10
CA PRO A 130 10.78 0.42 -9.34
C PRO A 130 10.56 1.72 -10.11
N SER A 131 10.03 2.73 -9.43
CA SER A 131 9.82 4.08 -9.98
C SER A 131 9.69 5.11 -8.87
N GLU A 132 9.97 6.38 -9.20
CA GLU A 132 9.66 7.49 -8.29
C GLU A 132 8.15 7.65 -8.14
N PRO A 133 7.64 7.76 -6.90
CA PRO A 133 6.24 8.05 -6.64
C PRO A 133 5.86 9.46 -7.12
N MET A 134 4.78 9.55 -7.86
CA MET A 134 4.21 10.80 -8.35
C MET A 134 3.07 11.24 -7.44
N VAL A 135 3.12 12.46 -6.92
CA VAL A 135 2.08 13.01 -6.06
C VAL A 135 0.80 13.25 -6.87
N LEU A 136 -0.31 12.73 -6.36
CA LEU A 136 -1.66 12.94 -6.89
C LEU A 136 -2.44 13.96 -6.05
N PHE A 137 -2.33 13.86 -4.73
CA PHE A 137 -3.02 14.75 -3.80
C PHE A 137 -2.15 15.03 -2.57
N ALA A 138 -2.18 16.27 -2.09
CA ALA A 138 -1.49 16.75 -0.90
C ALA A 138 -2.23 17.98 -0.35
N GLY A 139 -1.84 18.48 0.83
CA GLY A 139 -2.33 19.74 1.38
C GLY A 139 -3.35 19.58 2.51
N THR A 140 -3.53 18.36 3.00
CA THR A 140 -4.24 18.07 4.26
C THR A 140 -3.29 17.40 5.24
N ASP A 141 -3.58 17.47 6.54
CA ASP A 141 -2.73 16.85 7.56
C ASP A 141 -2.71 15.32 7.43
N PHE A 142 -3.82 14.71 7.03
CA PHE A 142 -3.96 13.26 6.90
C PHE A 142 -4.71 12.86 5.63
N VAL A 143 -4.29 11.76 5.03
CA VAL A 143 -4.98 11.09 3.93
C VAL A 143 -5.02 9.59 4.16
N ALA A 144 -6.06 8.91 3.70
CA ALA A 144 -6.18 7.48 3.85
C ALA A 144 -7.06 6.83 2.77
N GLN A 145 -6.91 5.54 2.64
CA GLN A 145 -7.81 4.64 1.93
C GLN A 145 -8.10 5.03 0.47
N PRO A 146 -7.11 5.29 -0.39
CA PRO A 146 -7.37 5.44 -1.81
C PRO A 146 -8.02 4.17 -2.36
N ARG A 147 -9.07 4.33 -3.19
CA ARG A 147 -9.85 3.24 -3.79
C ARG A 147 -10.24 3.58 -5.21
N PHE A 148 -9.99 2.65 -6.12
CA PHE A 148 -10.59 2.73 -7.44
C PHE A 148 -12.07 2.33 -7.37
N VAL A 149 -12.94 3.14 -7.98
CA VAL A 149 -14.38 2.92 -8.02
C VAL A 149 -14.88 3.10 -9.46
N GLY A 150 -15.54 2.08 -9.98
CA GLY A 150 -15.96 2.07 -11.37
C GLY A 150 -14.80 2.19 -12.35
N ALA A 151 -15.07 2.63 -13.56
CA ALA A 151 -14.07 2.83 -14.59
C ALA A 151 -13.38 4.18 -14.41
N GLY A 152 -12.09 4.16 -14.05
CA GLY A 152 -11.24 5.35 -14.11
C GLY A 152 -11.52 6.42 -13.05
N ARG A 153 -12.07 6.07 -11.88
CA ARG A 153 -12.24 7.03 -10.78
C ARG A 153 -11.50 6.58 -9.53
N LEU A 154 -10.82 7.52 -8.89
CA LEU A 154 -10.12 7.34 -7.63
C LEU A 154 -10.84 8.12 -6.54
N ARG A 155 -11.12 7.46 -5.40
CA ARG A 155 -11.64 8.10 -4.18
C ARG A 155 -10.67 7.91 -3.04
N TRP A 156 -10.62 8.89 -2.14
CA TRP A 156 -9.84 8.82 -0.89
C TRP A 156 -10.51 9.68 0.18
N ILE A 157 -10.11 9.50 1.43
CA ILE A 157 -10.53 10.36 2.54
C ILE A 157 -9.36 11.18 3.04
N ALA A 158 -9.67 12.39 3.53
CA ALA A 158 -8.68 13.27 4.15
C ALA A 158 -9.31 14.09 5.28
N TRP A 159 -8.50 14.48 6.26
CA TRP A 159 -8.91 15.31 7.39
C TRP A 159 -7.74 16.13 7.91
N ASP A 160 -8.03 17.14 8.71
CA ASP A 160 -7.06 18.06 9.31
C ASP A 160 -7.23 18.14 10.81
N HIS A 161 -6.16 18.45 11.51
CA HIS A 161 -6.21 18.75 12.93
C HIS A 161 -7.21 19.89 13.25
N PRO A 162 -7.91 19.87 14.38
CA PRO A 162 -7.80 18.91 15.50
C PRO A 162 -8.68 17.66 15.32
N ASN A 163 -9.23 17.44 14.15
CA ASN A 163 -10.19 16.35 13.90
C ASN A 163 -9.51 14.98 13.82
N MET A 164 -10.30 13.98 14.15
CA MET A 164 -9.97 12.57 13.92
C MET A 164 -10.85 12.04 12.79
N PRO A 165 -10.48 10.93 12.12
CA PRO A 165 -11.21 10.45 10.96
C PRO A 165 -12.67 10.03 11.22
N TRP A 166 -13.05 9.87 12.48
CA TRP A 166 -14.44 9.51 12.88
C TRP A 166 -15.33 10.70 13.25
N ASN A 167 -14.82 11.94 13.30
CA ASN A 167 -15.63 13.10 13.66
C ASN A 167 -15.72 14.17 12.55
N ASP A 168 -14.69 14.32 11.73
CA ASP A 168 -14.76 15.21 10.56
C ASP A 168 -13.77 14.76 9.48
N THR A 169 -14.30 14.25 8.37
CA THR A 169 -13.51 13.70 7.27
C THR A 169 -14.18 14.03 5.94
N SER A 170 -13.41 14.53 5.00
CA SER A 170 -13.86 14.78 3.64
C SER A 170 -13.59 13.58 2.73
N LEU A 171 -14.57 13.27 1.87
CA LEU A 171 -14.41 12.31 0.79
C LEU A 171 -14.07 13.06 -0.50
N TYR A 172 -12.96 12.71 -1.10
CA TYR A 172 -12.50 13.22 -2.38
C TYR A 172 -12.71 12.21 -3.49
N GLU A 173 -12.93 12.69 -4.70
CA GLU A 173 -13.00 11.89 -5.91
C GLU A 173 -12.40 12.64 -7.10
N ALA A 174 -11.63 11.95 -7.94
CA ALA A 174 -11.09 12.48 -9.17
C ALA A 174 -11.10 11.43 -10.29
N ALA A 175 -11.09 11.86 -11.54
CA ALA A 175 -10.81 10.98 -12.66
C ALA A 175 -9.36 10.52 -12.62
N PHE A 176 -9.10 9.24 -12.87
CA PHE A 176 -7.76 8.67 -12.95
C PHE A 176 -7.46 8.27 -14.39
N ASP A 177 -6.38 8.79 -14.93
CA ASP A 177 -5.90 8.45 -16.27
C ASP A 177 -4.88 7.32 -16.21
N GLU A 178 -5.26 6.13 -16.66
CA GLU A 178 -4.39 4.95 -16.73
C GLU A 178 -3.16 5.15 -17.65
N ALA A 179 -3.25 5.99 -18.69
CA ALA A 179 -2.12 6.21 -19.58
C ALA A 179 -0.98 6.97 -18.88
N THR A 180 -1.33 7.94 -18.06
CA THR A 180 -0.35 8.83 -17.40
C THR A 180 -0.16 8.54 -15.90
N GLY A 181 -1.11 7.86 -15.25
CA GLY A 181 -1.14 7.64 -13.80
C GLY A 181 -1.51 8.88 -12.99
N ARG A 182 -2.11 9.89 -13.63
CA ARG A 182 -2.49 11.16 -13.01
C ARG A 182 -3.98 11.21 -12.73
N ILE A 183 -4.36 12.11 -11.84
CA ILE A 183 -5.75 12.50 -11.65
C ILE A 183 -6.04 13.79 -12.43
N GLY A 184 -7.27 13.90 -12.95
CA GLY A 184 -7.82 15.09 -13.57
C GLY A 184 -8.95 15.68 -12.72
N ASP A 185 -9.39 16.87 -13.13
CA ASP A 185 -10.52 17.59 -12.51
C ASP A 185 -11.85 16.81 -12.63
#